data_2303c830c5cbe730f0effef4ececda9b
#
_entry.id   2303c830c5cbe730f0effef4ececda9b
#
_cell.length_a   1.000
_cell.length_b   1.000
_cell.length_c   1.000
_cell.angle_alpha   90.00
_cell.angle_beta   90.00
_cell.angle_gamma   90.00
#
_symmetry.space_group_name_H-M   'P 1'
#
loop_
_entity.id
_entity.type
_entity.pdbx_description
1 polymer ?
#
loop_
_entity_poly.entity_id
_entity_poly.type
_entity_poly.pdbx_seq_one_letter_code
_entity_poly.pdbx_strand_id
1 'polypeptide(L)'
;MSRGLGDVYKRQVLGFLGSNPDIPPFQMYTEVIQDSVIGLLREGRCTFASGCSLTVSDKMMQEVYSDLDFFRDKVVLRPGEISNHPELVRRMGLITINTALEADIFGNVNSTHVTGTKMMNGIGGSADFTRNGYISIFTCPSVAKGGKISAIVPMVSHLDHSEHSVNVIVTEYGVADLRGKDPRQRAELIIENCAHPMYRPLLREYLSLGGKGHTPHFLRAAYAFHEEFLRSGDMTQTSFAAYK
;
A
#
# COMPACT_ATOMS: atom_id res chain seq x y z
N MET A 1 2.25 8.94 -19.95
CA MET A 1 2.65 8.85 -18.53
C MET A 1 2.42 7.42 -18.07
N SER A 2 3.46 6.76 -17.57
CA SER A 2 3.35 5.42 -16.99
C SER A 2 2.51 5.54 -15.70
N ARG A 3 1.28 5.01 -15.74
CA ARG A 3 0.45 4.90 -14.52
C ARG A 3 1.06 3.79 -13.67
N GLY A 4 1.53 4.10 -12.46
CA GLY A 4 2.11 3.12 -11.56
C GLY A 4 1.10 2.01 -11.22
N LEU A 5 1.58 0.78 -11.01
CA LEU A 5 0.78 -0.39 -10.57
C LEU A 5 -0.09 -0.07 -9.35
N GLY A 6 0.34 0.84 -8.47
CA GLY A 6 -0.41 1.30 -7.30
C GLY A 6 -1.76 1.92 -7.59
N ASP A 7 -1.93 2.59 -8.73
CA ASP A 7 -3.20 3.23 -9.10
C ASP A 7 -4.28 2.21 -9.46
N VAL A 8 -3.91 1.03 -9.96
CA VAL A 8 -4.87 -0.02 -10.30
C VAL A 8 -5.51 -0.60 -9.04
N TYR A 9 -4.72 -0.87 -7.99
CA TYR A 9 -5.23 -1.44 -6.74
C TYR A 9 -6.11 -0.48 -5.95
N LYS A 10 -5.74 0.79 -5.86
CA LYS A 10 -6.60 1.82 -5.25
C LYS A 10 -7.97 1.89 -5.94
N ARG A 11 -8.01 1.79 -7.27
CA ARG A 11 -9.26 1.77 -8.05
C ARG A 11 -10.12 0.56 -7.74
N GLN A 12 -9.51 -0.62 -7.57
CA GLN A 12 -10.23 -1.84 -7.22
C GLN A 12 -10.84 -1.75 -5.83
N VAL A 13 -10.08 -1.30 -4.82
CA VAL A 13 -10.59 -1.08 -3.45
C VAL A 13 -11.76 -0.10 -3.46
N LEU A 14 -11.63 1.04 -4.15
CA LEU A 14 -12.70 2.03 -4.25
C LEU A 14 -13.93 1.48 -5.00
N GLY A 15 -13.72 0.66 -6.02
CA GLY A 15 -14.80 -0.04 -6.72
C GLY A 15 -15.60 -0.96 -5.80
N PHE A 16 -14.92 -1.75 -4.97
CA PHE A 16 -15.58 -2.60 -3.96
C PHE A 16 -16.30 -1.80 -2.89
N LEU A 17 -15.72 -0.70 -2.41
CA LEU A 17 -16.39 0.19 -1.47
C LEU A 17 -17.68 0.77 -2.07
N GLY A 18 -17.66 1.13 -3.35
CA GLY A 18 -18.83 1.63 -4.06
C GLY A 18 -19.93 0.58 -4.23
N SER A 19 -19.57 -0.66 -4.52
CA SER A 19 -20.53 -1.74 -4.82
C SER A 19 -21.10 -2.44 -3.57
N ASN A 20 -20.48 -2.26 -2.38
CA ASN A 20 -20.98 -2.91 -1.15
C ASN A 20 -22.12 -2.09 -0.52
N PRO A 21 -23.37 -2.63 -0.47
CA PRO A 21 -24.52 -1.93 0.09
C PRO A 21 -24.44 -1.72 1.61
N ASP A 22 -23.65 -2.53 2.32
CA ASP A 22 -23.51 -2.44 3.78
C ASP A 22 -22.63 -1.25 4.22
N ILE A 23 -21.89 -0.65 3.29
CA ILE A 23 -21.07 0.53 3.58
C ILE A 23 -21.93 1.77 3.36
N PRO A 24 -22.10 2.64 4.36
CA PRO A 24 -22.84 3.89 4.19
C PRO A 24 -22.11 4.84 3.22
N PRO A 25 -22.81 5.82 2.64
CA PRO A 25 -22.15 6.88 1.87
C PRO A 25 -21.05 7.56 2.70
N PHE A 26 -19.93 7.86 2.07
CA PHE A 26 -18.73 8.37 2.73
C PHE A 26 -18.20 9.65 2.08
N GLN A 27 -17.29 10.32 2.76
CA GLN A 27 -16.53 11.46 2.26
C GLN A 27 -15.08 11.03 2.01
N MET A 28 -14.45 11.64 1.01
CA MET A 28 -13.05 11.41 0.68
C MET A 28 -12.20 12.65 0.92
N TYR A 29 -11.06 12.41 1.55
CA TYR A 29 -9.98 13.38 1.69
C TYR A 29 -8.70 12.71 1.21
N THR A 30 -8.09 13.23 0.15
CA THR A 30 -7.01 12.57 -0.57
C THR A 30 -6.04 13.60 -1.16
N GLU A 31 -4.84 13.18 -1.54
CA GLU A 31 -3.94 14.01 -2.34
C GLU A 31 -4.46 14.12 -3.77
N VAL A 32 -4.82 13.00 -4.40
CA VAL A 32 -5.19 12.94 -5.82
C VAL A 32 -6.60 12.38 -5.99
N ILE A 33 -7.48 13.14 -6.64
CA ILE A 33 -8.81 12.69 -7.06
C ILE A 33 -8.68 12.00 -8.42
N GLN A 34 -9.13 10.74 -8.51
CA GLN A 34 -9.02 9.88 -9.70
C GLN A 34 -10.38 9.55 -10.29
N ASP A 35 -10.41 8.91 -11.49
CA ASP A 35 -11.62 8.51 -12.22
C ASP A 35 -12.66 7.80 -11.33
N SER A 36 -12.20 6.86 -10.49
CA SER A 36 -13.07 6.10 -9.59
C SER A 36 -13.84 6.97 -8.61
N VAL A 37 -13.24 8.08 -8.16
CA VAL A 37 -13.89 9.02 -7.24
C VAL A 37 -15.03 9.75 -7.93
N ILE A 38 -14.85 10.15 -9.20
CA ILE A 38 -15.89 10.79 -10.01
C ILE A 38 -17.10 9.87 -10.18
N GLY A 39 -16.84 8.57 -10.48
CA GLY A 39 -17.90 7.57 -10.53
C GLY A 39 -18.67 7.44 -9.21
N LEU A 40 -17.95 7.32 -8.09
CA LEU A 40 -18.56 7.21 -6.75
C LEU A 40 -19.37 8.46 -6.36
N LEU A 41 -18.96 9.65 -6.80
CA LEU A 41 -19.74 10.89 -6.61
C LEU A 41 -21.05 10.85 -7.41
N ARG A 42 -21.01 10.36 -8.67
CA ARG A 42 -22.20 10.19 -9.51
C ARG A 42 -23.20 9.21 -8.92
N GLU A 43 -22.71 8.11 -8.40
CA GLU A 43 -23.50 7.06 -7.76
C GLU A 43 -24.02 7.45 -6.37
N GLY A 44 -23.59 8.61 -5.82
CA GLY A 44 -23.94 9.04 -4.47
C GLY A 44 -23.29 8.22 -3.36
N ARG A 45 -22.34 7.34 -3.69
CA ARG A 45 -21.55 6.56 -2.72
C ARG A 45 -20.51 7.41 -2.02
N CYS A 46 -19.86 8.31 -2.76
CA CYS A 46 -19.07 9.40 -2.20
C CYS A 46 -19.93 10.68 -2.23
N THR A 47 -20.08 11.34 -1.10
CA THR A 47 -20.90 12.57 -1.00
C THR A 47 -20.08 13.83 -1.16
N PHE A 48 -18.77 13.75 -0.90
CA PHE A 48 -17.84 14.88 -0.98
C PHE A 48 -16.40 14.37 -1.16
N ALA A 49 -15.62 15.02 -2.01
CA ALA A 49 -14.21 14.73 -2.20
C ALA A 49 -13.35 16.00 -2.12
N SER A 50 -12.30 15.96 -1.31
CA SER A 50 -11.28 17.01 -1.21
C SER A 50 -9.91 16.46 -1.55
N GLY A 51 -9.16 17.16 -2.40
CA GLY A 51 -7.81 16.78 -2.79
C GLY A 51 -6.96 17.96 -3.22
N CYS A 52 -5.70 17.73 -3.60
CA CYS A 52 -4.87 18.79 -4.18
C CYS A 52 -4.82 18.76 -5.71
N SER A 53 -5.13 17.62 -6.31
CA SER A 53 -5.17 17.52 -7.77
C SER A 53 -6.31 16.64 -8.26
N LEU A 54 -6.80 16.99 -9.45
CA LEU A 54 -7.74 16.18 -10.22
C LEU A 54 -6.96 15.51 -11.35
N THR A 55 -6.63 14.24 -11.18
CA THR A 55 -5.87 13.44 -12.15
C THR A 55 -6.77 12.35 -12.70
N VAL A 56 -7.56 12.71 -13.68
CA VAL A 56 -8.56 11.86 -14.32
C VAL A 56 -8.26 11.68 -15.81
N SER A 57 -8.89 10.70 -16.43
CA SER A 57 -8.83 10.50 -17.88
C SER A 57 -9.54 11.66 -18.62
N ASP A 58 -9.20 11.87 -19.89
CA ASP A 58 -9.83 12.90 -20.72
C ASP A 58 -11.36 12.74 -20.75
N LYS A 59 -11.83 11.49 -20.78
CA LYS A 59 -13.27 11.17 -20.72
C LYS A 59 -13.91 11.69 -19.43
N MET A 60 -13.29 11.40 -18.27
CA MET A 60 -13.82 11.87 -16.99
C MET A 60 -13.70 13.38 -16.83
N MET A 61 -12.64 13.98 -17.38
CA MET A 61 -12.50 15.44 -17.39
C MET A 61 -13.62 16.11 -18.18
N GLN A 62 -13.97 15.59 -19.36
CA GLN A 62 -15.11 16.07 -20.14
C GLN A 62 -16.43 15.91 -19.39
N GLU A 63 -16.62 14.80 -18.68
CA GLU A 63 -17.79 14.58 -17.85
C GLU A 63 -17.90 15.63 -16.73
N VAL A 64 -16.79 15.92 -16.04
CA VAL A 64 -16.77 16.96 -15.01
C VAL A 64 -17.10 18.34 -15.58
N TYR A 65 -16.50 18.71 -16.72
CA TYR A 65 -16.76 20.00 -17.35
C TYR A 65 -18.17 20.14 -17.91
N SER A 66 -18.77 19.05 -18.39
CA SER A 66 -20.12 19.09 -18.94
C SER A 66 -21.22 19.30 -17.88
N ASP A 67 -20.89 19.05 -16.60
CA ASP A 67 -21.84 19.14 -15.49
C ASP A 67 -21.19 19.74 -14.24
N LEU A 68 -20.55 20.89 -14.39
CA LEU A 68 -19.88 21.60 -13.30
C LEU A 68 -20.80 21.90 -12.11
N ASP A 69 -22.08 22.18 -12.38
CA ASP A 69 -23.03 22.48 -11.31
C ASP A 69 -23.25 21.30 -10.39
N PHE A 70 -23.22 20.06 -10.90
CA PHE A 70 -23.28 18.85 -10.08
C PHE A 70 -22.03 18.71 -9.19
N PHE A 71 -20.84 19.02 -9.72
CA PHE A 71 -19.58 18.81 -9.01
C PHE A 71 -19.17 19.99 -8.10
N ARG A 72 -19.69 21.19 -8.32
CA ARG A 72 -19.33 22.43 -7.62
C ARG A 72 -19.31 22.28 -6.10
N ASP A 73 -20.35 21.65 -5.54
CA ASP A 73 -20.51 21.50 -4.09
C ASP A 73 -19.97 20.16 -3.56
N LYS A 74 -19.45 19.30 -4.44
CA LYS A 74 -18.99 17.96 -4.11
C LYS A 74 -17.49 17.77 -4.22
N VAL A 75 -16.78 18.63 -4.95
CA VAL A 75 -15.34 18.52 -5.18
C VAL A 75 -14.66 19.82 -4.81
N VAL A 76 -13.65 19.74 -3.96
CA VAL A 76 -12.81 20.89 -3.59
C VAL A 76 -11.35 20.55 -3.81
N LEU A 77 -10.67 21.39 -4.59
CA LEU A 77 -9.21 21.32 -4.73
C LEU A 77 -8.56 22.35 -3.78
N ARG A 78 -7.59 21.88 -3.00
CA ARG A 78 -6.83 22.67 -2.03
C ARG A 78 -5.33 22.55 -2.33
N PRO A 79 -4.54 23.54 -1.94
CA PRO A 79 -3.08 23.42 -2.00
C PRO A 79 -2.59 22.16 -1.28
N GLY A 80 -1.45 21.60 -1.73
CA GLY A 80 -0.88 20.37 -1.16
C GLY A 80 -0.59 20.49 0.33
N GLU A 81 -0.14 21.65 0.79
CA GLU A 81 0.11 21.95 2.19
C GLU A 81 -1.15 21.93 3.09
N ILE A 82 -2.33 21.99 2.50
CA ILE A 82 -3.60 21.78 3.20
C ILE A 82 -4.05 20.32 3.04
N SER A 83 -4.07 19.79 1.81
CA SER A 83 -4.54 18.43 1.54
C SER A 83 -3.68 17.36 2.21
N ASN A 84 -2.37 17.60 2.37
CA ASN A 84 -1.44 16.66 3.01
C ASN A 84 -1.06 17.10 4.44
N HIS A 85 -1.78 18.07 5.02
CA HIS A 85 -1.41 18.59 6.34
C HIS A 85 -1.62 17.55 7.44
N PRO A 86 -0.57 17.13 8.18
CA PRO A 86 -0.63 16.07 9.18
C PRO A 86 -1.69 16.27 10.26
N GLU A 87 -1.84 17.51 10.72
CA GLU A 87 -2.83 17.85 11.76
C GLU A 87 -4.26 17.67 11.25
N LEU A 88 -4.54 18.07 10.00
CA LEU A 88 -5.86 17.90 9.39
C LEU A 88 -6.22 16.43 9.21
N VAL A 89 -5.27 15.62 8.70
CA VAL A 89 -5.43 14.16 8.57
C VAL A 89 -5.78 13.53 9.92
N ARG A 90 -5.05 13.91 10.98
CA ARG A 90 -5.26 13.39 12.34
C ARG A 90 -6.59 13.82 12.92
N ARG A 91 -6.94 15.10 12.80
CA ARG A 91 -8.18 15.65 13.35
C ARG A 91 -9.43 15.04 12.72
N MET A 92 -9.38 14.73 11.44
CA MET A 92 -10.48 14.10 10.73
C MET A 92 -10.63 12.61 11.02
N GLY A 93 -9.66 11.96 11.68
CA GLY A 93 -9.71 10.53 11.98
C GLY A 93 -9.78 9.64 10.74
N LEU A 94 -8.99 9.97 9.71
CA LEU A 94 -9.06 9.29 8.42
C LEU A 94 -8.63 7.83 8.48
N ILE A 95 -9.32 6.97 7.75
CA ILE A 95 -8.84 5.66 7.33
C ILE A 95 -8.04 5.90 6.05
N THR A 96 -6.73 5.70 6.09
CA THR A 96 -5.85 5.98 4.97
C THR A 96 -5.47 4.71 4.23
N ILE A 97 -5.53 4.75 2.90
CA ILE A 97 -5.20 3.62 2.03
C ILE A 97 -4.10 4.04 1.08
N ASN A 98 -2.95 3.41 1.22
CA ASN A 98 -1.77 3.63 0.38
C ASN A 98 -1.35 2.34 -0.32
N THR A 99 -0.50 2.44 -1.33
CA THR A 99 0.03 1.28 -2.04
C THR A 99 1.48 1.04 -1.71
N ALA A 100 1.88 -0.22 -1.64
CA ALA A 100 3.25 -0.66 -1.47
C ALA A 100 3.78 -1.29 -2.77
N LEU A 101 5.09 -1.21 -2.99
CA LEU A 101 5.82 -2.07 -3.92
C LEU A 101 6.19 -3.38 -3.24
N GLU A 102 6.66 -3.28 -1.98
CA GLU A 102 6.96 -4.41 -1.13
C GLU A 102 6.74 -4.06 0.34
N ALA A 103 6.46 -5.07 1.15
CA ALA A 103 6.42 -4.99 2.60
C ALA A 103 7.25 -6.13 3.20
N ASP A 104 7.96 -5.88 4.30
CA ASP A 104 8.64 -6.98 4.98
C ASP A 104 7.72 -7.68 6.00
N ILE A 105 8.19 -8.82 6.47
CA ILE A 105 7.43 -9.64 7.44
C ILE A 105 7.21 -8.96 8.79
N PHE A 106 7.85 -7.83 9.08
CA PHE A 106 7.65 -7.07 10.32
C PHE A 106 6.75 -5.85 10.14
N GLY A 107 6.41 -5.51 8.89
CA GLY A 107 5.47 -4.44 8.57
C GLY A 107 6.14 -3.13 8.14
N ASN A 108 7.43 -3.13 7.82
CA ASN A 108 8.04 -2.01 7.10
C ASN A 108 7.59 -2.03 5.64
N VAL A 109 7.47 -0.86 5.02
CA VAL A 109 6.96 -0.71 3.65
C VAL A 109 7.88 0.14 2.81
N ASN A 110 8.14 -0.36 1.60
CA ASN A 110 8.73 0.35 0.49
C ASN A 110 7.66 0.63 -0.57
N SER A 111 7.44 1.87 -0.89
CA SER A 111 6.45 2.33 -1.89
C SER A 111 7.08 3.04 -3.08
N THR A 112 8.41 3.23 -3.10
CA THR A 112 9.09 4.09 -4.08
C THR A 112 10.13 3.39 -4.93
N HIS A 113 10.89 2.42 -4.40
CA HIS A 113 12.06 1.84 -5.07
C HIS A 113 11.88 0.37 -5.44
N VAL A 114 12.40 0.00 -6.60
CA VAL A 114 12.53 -1.40 -7.03
C VAL A 114 13.97 -1.84 -6.83
N THR A 115 14.15 -2.98 -6.17
CA THR A 115 15.46 -3.57 -5.84
C THR A 115 16.44 -2.58 -5.17
N GLY A 116 15.91 -1.71 -4.32
CA GLY A 116 16.64 -0.77 -3.48
C GLY A 116 17.23 0.44 -4.19
N THR A 117 17.47 0.40 -5.48
CA THR A 117 18.24 1.45 -6.18
C THR A 117 17.47 2.21 -7.24
N LYS A 118 16.45 1.61 -7.83
CA LYS A 118 15.69 2.22 -8.92
C LYS A 118 14.42 2.87 -8.41
N MET A 119 14.40 4.19 -8.34
CA MET A 119 13.18 4.92 -8.02
C MET A 119 12.13 4.69 -9.12
N MET A 120 10.95 4.23 -8.74
CA MET A 120 9.81 3.99 -9.62
C MET A 120 8.82 5.17 -9.58
N ASN A 121 8.60 5.70 -8.40
CA ASN A 121 7.73 6.86 -8.15
C ASN A 121 8.17 7.57 -6.86
N GLY A 122 7.78 8.84 -6.71
CA GLY A 122 7.97 9.57 -5.47
C GLY A 122 7.07 9.09 -4.34
N ILE A 123 7.39 9.45 -3.12
CA ILE A 123 6.60 9.11 -1.93
C ILE A 123 5.25 9.84 -1.90
N GLY A 124 5.15 11.04 -2.51
CA GLY A 124 3.96 11.89 -2.44
C GLY A 124 3.57 12.18 -1.00
N GLY A 125 2.28 12.33 -0.74
CA GLY A 125 1.71 12.52 0.59
C GLY A 125 1.55 11.25 1.42
N SER A 126 2.03 10.08 0.95
CA SER A 126 1.74 8.83 1.64
C SER A 126 2.27 8.78 3.07
N ALA A 127 3.40 9.44 3.35
CA ALA A 127 3.95 9.53 4.71
C ALA A 127 3.07 10.38 5.64
N ASP A 128 2.54 11.50 5.15
CA ASP A 128 1.66 12.39 5.90
C ASP A 128 0.36 11.67 6.27
N PHE A 129 -0.23 10.98 5.32
CA PHE A 129 -1.44 10.18 5.56
C PHE A 129 -1.19 8.98 6.46
N THR A 130 -0.12 8.21 6.23
CA THR A 130 0.18 6.99 6.98
C THR A 130 0.42 7.28 8.46
N ARG A 131 1.23 8.30 8.79
CA ARG A 131 1.57 8.63 10.17
C ARG A 131 0.45 9.29 10.95
N ASN A 132 -0.53 9.86 10.28
CA ASN A 132 -1.56 10.69 10.91
C ASN A 132 -2.97 10.13 10.75
N GLY A 133 -3.18 9.10 9.92
CA GLY A 133 -4.45 8.40 9.82
C GLY A 133 -4.83 7.68 11.11
N TYR A 134 -6.12 7.57 11.38
CA TYR A 134 -6.64 6.74 12.48
C TYR A 134 -6.32 5.25 12.26
N ILE A 135 -6.45 4.78 11.02
CA ILE A 135 -5.98 3.48 10.56
C ILE A 135 -5.22 3.68 9.27
N SER A 136 -3.97 3.20 9.20
CA SER A 136 -3.16 3.21 7.99
C SER A 136 -3.13 1.82 7.35
N ILE A 137 -3.60 1.73 6.11
CA ILE A 137 -3.68 0.50 5.33
C ILE A 137 -2.73 0.61 4.14
N PHE A 138 -1.92 -0.44 3.93
CA PHE A 138 -1.14 -0.62 2.71
C PHE A 138 -1.66 -1.78 1.90
N THR A 139 -1.82 -1.56 0.60
CA THR A 139 -2.27 -2.59 -0.34
C THR A 139 -1.20 -2.86 -1.38
N CYS A 140 -0.96 -4.12 -1.70
CA CYS A 140 -0.11 -4.54 -2.82
C CYS A 140 -0.57 -5.89 -3.37
N PRO A 141 -0.24 -6.23 -4.63
CA PRO A 141 -0.31 -7.62 -5.06
C PRO A 141 0.73 -8.43 -4.27
N SER A 142 0.43 -9.66 -3.94
CA SER A 142 1.39 -10.52 -3.25
C SER A 142 2.62 -10.86 -4.08
N VAL A 143 2.48 -10.83 -5.41
CA VAL A 143 3.55 -11.13 -6.38
C VAL A 143 3.48 -10.22 -7.61
N ALA A 144 4.61 -10.10 -8.30
CA ALA A 144 4.75 -9.42 -9.58
C ALA A 144 5.49 -10.30 -10.59
N LYS A 145 5.55 -9.87 -11.85
CA LYS A 145 6.24 -10.55 -12.96
C LYS A 145 5.91 -12.05 -13.07
N GLY A 146 4.62 -12.37 -13.01
CA GLY A 146 4.17 -13.76 -13.14
C GLY A 146 4.63 -14.67 -11.99
N GLY A 147 4.73 -14.13 -10.77
CA GLY A 147 5.13 -14.87 -9.59
C GLY A 147 6.62 -14.84 -9.25
N LYS A 148 7.46 -14.28 -10.13
CA LYS A 148 8.93 -14.24 -9.95
C LYS A 148 9.43 -13.22 -8.93
N ILE A 149 8.59 -12.28 -8.53
CA ILE A 149 8.88 -11.29 -7.49
C ILE A 149 7.82 -11.41 -6.41
N SER A 150 8.23 -11.62 -5.16
CA SER A 150 7.37 -11.49 -4.00
C SER A 150 7.28 -10.04 -3.56
N ALA A 151 6.09 -9.54 -3.29
CA ALA A 151 5.91 -8.25 -2.64
C ALA A 151 6.01 -8.35 -1.11
N ILE A 152 5.90 -9.55 -0.54
CA ILE A 152 6.21 -9.81 0.86
C ILE A 152 7.61 -10.39 0.94
N VAL A 153 8.52 -9.68 1.62
CA VAL A 153 9.96 -9.97 1.60
C VAL A 153 10.52 -10.12 3.05
N PRO A 154 11.70 -10.73 3.22
CA PRO A 154 12.37 -10.78 4.52
C PRO A 154 12.67 -9.41 5.13
N MET A 155 13.17 -8.47 4.31
CA MET A 155 13.41 -7.07 4.65
C MET A 155 13.23 -6.23 3.39
N VAL A 156 12.58 -5.06 3.53
CA VAL A 156 12.39 -4.13 2.40
C VAL A 156 13.73 -3.59 1.91
N SER A 157 13.88 -3.46 0.60
CA SER A 157 15.10 -2.97 -0.04
C SER A 157 15.28 -1.45 0.07
N HIS A 158 14.20 -0.74 0.38
CA HIS A 158 14.16 0.69 0.70
C HIS A 158 13.05 0.93 1.74
N LEU A 159 13.26 1.85 2.67
CA LEU A 159 12.31 2.12 3.75
C LEU A 159 11.64 3.48 3.58
N ASP A 160 10.37 3.46 3.18
CA ASP A 160 9.52 4.66 3.15
C ASP A 160 8.67 4.79 4.42
N HIS A 161 8.12 3.67 4.92
CA HIS A 161 7.26 3.65 6.10
C HIS A 161 7.69 2.54 7.05
N SER A 162 8.01 2.94 8.29
CA SER A 162 8.39 1.97 9.32
C SER A 162 7.17 1.24 9.89
N GLU A 163 7.41 0.07 10.45
CA GLU A 163 6.45 -0.78 11.15
C GLU A 163 5.59 -0.04 12.20
N HIS A 164 6.13 1.06 12.76
CA HIS A 164 5.43 1.85 13.77
C HIS A 164 4.27 2.66 13.20
N SER A 165 4.25 2.90 11.90
CA SER A 165 3.23 3.70 11.23
C SER A 165 2.27 2.86 10.38
N VAL A 166 2.58 1.58 10.15
CA VAL A 166 1.78 0.66 9.35
C VAL A 166 0.86 -0.15 10.25
N ASN A 167 -0.45 0.01 10.09
CA ASN A 167 -1.43 -0.70 10.91
C ASN A 167 -1.95 -1.97 10.24
N VAL A 168 -2.17 -1.94 8.93
CA VAL A 168 -2.79 -3.05 8.20
C VAL A 168 -2.10 -3.23 6.84
N ILE A 169 -1.82 -4.48 6.48
CA ILE A 169 -1.37 -4.86 5.14
C ILE A 169 -2.45 -5.74 4.48
N VAL A 170 -2.74 -5.47 3.21
CA VAL A 170 -3.76 -6.18 2.44
C VAL A 170 -3.17 -6.64 1.12
N THR A 171 -3.38 -7.90 0.78
CA THR A 171 -3.12 -8.48 -0.54
C THR A 171 -4.35 -9.24 -1.04
N GLU A 172 -4.30 -9.82 -2.21
CA GLU A 172 -5.36 -10.69 -2.73
C GLU A 172 -5.57 -11.97 -1.90
N TYR A 173 -4.63 -12.30 -1.01
CA TYR A 173 -4.74 -13.48 -0.12
C TYR A 173 -5.41 -13.16 1.21
N GLY A 174 -5.45 -11.91 1.63
CA GLY A 174 -6.13 -11.53 2.85
C GLY A 174 -5.58 -10.27 3.50
N VAL A 175 -5.84 -10.16 4.80
CA VAL A 175 -5.58 -8.99 5.64
C VAL A 175 -4.72 -9.37 6.83
N ALA A 176 -3.66 -8.62 7.08
CA ALA A 176 -2.86 -8.67 8.30
C ALA A 176 -3.09 -7.39 9.12
N ASP A 177 -3.87 -7.48 10.19
CA ASP A 177 -4.03 -6.40 11.17
C ASP A 177 -2.90 -6.47 12.19
N LEU A 178 -1.98 -5.51 12.11
CA LEU A 178 -0.73 -5.47 12.88
C LEU A 178 -0.85 -4.71 14.21
N ARG A 179 -2.02 -4.13 14.49
CA ARG A 179 -2.25 -3.34 15.70
C ARG A 179 -2.18 -4.22 16.94
N GLY A 180 -1.45 -3.77 17.97
CA GLY A 180 -1.27 -4.50 19.22
C GLY A 180 -0.49 -5.81 19.09
N LYS A 181 0.24 -6.02 18.00
CA LYS A 181 1.05 -7.22 17.75
C LYS A 181 2.52 -6.93 17.95
N ASP A 182 3.22 -7.86 18.58
CA ASP A 182 4.69 -7.88 18.61
C ASP A 182 5.27 -8.28 17.23
N PRO A 183 6.58 -8.09 16.99
CA PRO A 183 7.16 -8.36 15.67
C PRO A 183 7.01 -9.81 15.21
N ARG A 184 7.03 -10.80 16.10
CA ARG A 184 6.84 -12.21 15.75
C ARG A 184 5.40 -12.48 15.34
N GLN A 185 4.44 -11.97 16.09
CA GLN A 185 3.02 -12.05 15.75
C GLN A 185 2.72 -11.36 14.41
N ARG A 186 3.36 -10.21 14.15
CA ARG A 186 3.26 -9.52 12.84
C ARG A 186 3.79 -10.41 11.72
N ALA A 187 4.97 -11.00 11.91
CA ALA A 187 5.58 -11.87 10.89
C ALA A 187 4.67 -13.05 10.54
N GLU A 188 4.14 -13.75 11.52
CA GLU A 188 3.21 -14.86 11.29
C GLU A 188 1.95 -14.42 10.54
N LEU A 189 1.34 -13.30 10.95
CA LEU A 189 0.14 -12.77 10.28
C LEU A 189 0.41 -12.34 8.84
N ILE A 190 1.50 -11.64 8.58
CA ILE A 190 1.85 -11.18 7.23
C ILE A 190 2.16 -12.37 6.32
N ILE A 191 2.95 -13.33 6.80
CA ILE A 191 3.29 -14.53 6.04
C ILE A 191 2.03 -15.33 5.71
N GLU A 192 1.17 -15.57 6.71
CA GLU A 192 -0.01 -16.40 6.51
C GLU A 192 -1.08 -15.74 5.66
N ASN A 193 -1.38 -14.46 5.94
CA ASN A 193 -2.52 -13.80 5.34
C ASN A 193 -2.19 -13.01 4.08
N CYS A 194 -0.94 -12.56 3.90
CA CYS A 194 -0.59 -11.63 2.82
C CYS A 194 0.42 -12.19 1.82
N ALA A 195 1.29 -13.13 2.24
CA ALA A 195 2.26 -13.68 1.31
C ALA A 195 1.62 -14.69 0.34
N HIS A 196 2.08 -14.69 -0.92
CA HIS A 196 1.71 -15.71 -1.88
C HIS A 196 2.13 -17.11 -1.36
N PRO A 197 1.29 -18.16 -1.48
CA PRO A 197 1.57 -19.49 -0.94
C PRO A 197 2.94 -20.05 -1.30
N MET A 198 3.44 -19.80 -2.52
CA MET A 198 4.76 -20.27 -2.97
C MET A 198 5.92 -19.68 -2.18
N TYR A 199 5.77 -18.49 -1.59
CA TYR A 199 6.81 -17.81 -0.82
C TYR A 199 6.72 -18.04 0.69
N ARG A 200 5.58 -18.50 1.21
CA ARG A 200 5.39 -18.73 2.65
C ARG A 200 6.45 -19.65 3.28
N PRO A 201 6.83 -20.79 2.66
CA PRO A 201 7.88 -21.66 3.20
C PRO A 201 9.23 -20.93 3.34
N LEU A 202 9.62 -20.15 2.31
CA LEU A 202 10.88 -19.39 2.32
C LEU A 202 10.88 -18.29 3.40
N LEU A 203 9.77 -17.57 3.55
CA LEU A 203 9.64 -16.55 4.58
C LEU A 203 9.67 -17.13 5.99
N ARG A 204 9.03 -18.29 6.23
CA ARG A 204 9.12 -19.00 7.51
C ARG A 204 10.52 -19.52 7.79
N GLU A 205 11.22 -20.02 6.76
CA GLU A 205 12.62 -20.42 6.90
C GLU A 205 13.49 -19.23 7.31
N TYR A 206 13.35 -18.07 6.64
CA TYR A 206 14.04 -16.85 7.03
C TYR A 206 13.74 -16.45 8.50
N LEU A 207 12.45 -16.43 8.89
CA LEU A 207 12.04 -16.09 10.26
C LEU A 207 12.70 -17.01 11.30
N SER A 208 12.88 -18.29 10.97
CA SER A 208 13.52 -19.27 11.87
C SER A 208 15.01 -19.01 12.09
N LEU A 209 15.70 -18.33 11.17
CA LEU A 209 17.12 -17.96 11.29
C LEU A 209 17.34 -16.79 12.25
N GLY A 210 16.32 -15.96 12.51
CA GLY A 210 16.44 -14.73 13.29
C GLY A 210 16.64 -14.89 14.79
N GLY A 211 16.60 -16.11 15.32
CA GLY A 211 16.86 -16.38 16.73
C GLY A 211 15.79 -15.79 17.69
N LYS A 212 16.20 -15.37 18.90
CA LYS A 212 15.31 -14.98 20.01
C LYS A 212 15.16 -13.46 20.22
N GLY A 213 15.71 -12.62 19.34
CA GLY A 213 15.64 -11.16 19.45
C GLY A 213 14.20 -10.63 19.41
N HIS A 214 13.99 -9.38 19.82
CA HIS A 214 12.71 -8.70 19.79
C HIS A 214 12.15 -8.65 18.34
N THR A 215 12.96 -8.13 17.40
CA THR A 215 12.66 -8.15 15.97
C THR A 215 13.68 -9.07 15.30
N PRO A 216 13.32 -10.33 15.05
CA PRO A 216 14.30 -11.36 14.70
C PRO A 216 14.72 -11.33 13.25
N HIS A 217 15.35 -10.23 12.81
CA HIS A 217 16.05 -10.16 11.54
C HIS A 217 17.33 -11.01 11.56
N PHE A 218 17.53 -11.75 10.49
CA PHE A 218 18.81 -12.37 10.21
C PHE A 218 19.54 -11.57 9.13
N LEU A 219 20.39 -10.64 9.56
CA LEU A 219 20.96 -9.60 8.67
C LEU A 219 21.72 -10.18 7.48
N ARG A 220 22.42 -11.31 7.63
CA ARG A 220 23.17 -11.94 6.54
C ARG A 220 22.30 -12.41 5.38
N ALA A 221 21.02 -12.68 5.62
CA ALA A 221 20.08 -13.16 4.62
C ALA A 221 18.89 -12.17 4.40
N ALA A 222 18.96 -10.98 4.96
CA ALA A 222 17.87 -10.01 4.91
C ALA A 222 17.45 -9.64 3.47
N TYR A 223 18.39 -9.61 2.56
CA TYR A 223 18.16 -9.29 1.14
C TYR A 223 18.25 -10.50 0.21
N ALA A 224 18.21 -11.73 0.72
CA ALA A 224 18.39 -12.94 -0.09
C ALA A 224 17.41 -13.03 -1.27
N PHE A 225 16.15 -12.59 -1.10
CA PHE A 225 15.18 -12.52 -2.21
C PHE A 225 15.62 -11.55 -3.30
N HIS A 226 16.09 -10.37 -2.92
CA HIS A 226 16.52 -9.33 -3.86
C HIS A 226 17.82 -9.74 -4.59
N GLU A 227 18.78 -10.30 -3.86
CA GLU A 227 20.04 -10.81 -4.43
C GLU A 227 19.76 -11.93 -5.42
N GLU A 228 18.88 -12.87 -5.07
CA GLU A 228 18.51 -13.96 -5.97
C GLU A 228 17.81 -13.42 -7.23
N PHE A 229 16.90 -12.45 -7.06
CA PHE A 229 16.27 -11.81 -8.22
C PHE A 229 17.27 -11.12 -9.13
N LEU A 230 18.26 -10.42 -8.59
CA LEU A 230 19.32 -9.78 -9.39
C LEU A 230 20.19 -10.81 -10.12
N ARG A 231 20.40 -11.99 -9.51
CA ARG A 231 21.20 -13.07 -10.07
C ARG A 231 20.47 -13.87 -11.16
N SER A 232 19.24 -14.30 -10.88
CA SER A 232 18.49 -15.26 -11.73
C SER A 232 17.25 -14.67 -12.39
N GLY A 233 16.76 -13.51 -11.91
CA GLY A 233 15.51 -12.94 -12.34
C GLY A 233 14.28 -13.58 -11.67
N ASP A 234 14.48 -14.41 -10.62
CA ASP A 234 13.42 -15.19 -9.99
C ASP A 234 13.65 -15.42 -8.49
N MET A 235 12.88 -14.73 -7.62
CA MET A 235 12.99 -14.88 -6.17
C MET A 235 12.62 -16.28 -5.65
N THR A 236 11.88 -17.08 -6.41
CA THR A 236 11.52 -18.44 -6.00
C THR A 236 12.73 -19.37 -5.89
N GLN A 237 13.84 -19.00 -6.52
CA GLN A 237 15.09 -19.76 -6.48
C GLN A 237 15.92 -19.48 -5.22
N THR A 238 15.43 -18.62 -4.32
CA THR A 238 16.14 -18.29 -3.06
C THR A 238 16.38 -19.55 -2.22
N SER A 239 17.60 -19.70 -1.73
CA SER A 239 17.97 -20.77 -0.80
C SER A 239 18.67 -20.19 0.41
N PHE A 240 18.25 -20.58 1.60
CA PHE A 240 18.90 -20.21 2.86
C PHE A 240 19.92 -21.26 3.35
N ALA A 241 20.23 -22.30 2.56
CA ALA A 241 21.13 -23.36 2.96
C ALA A 241 22.55 -22.87 3.32
N ALA A 242 23.04 -21.82 2.62
CA ALA A 242 24.34 -21.21 2.90
C ALA A 242 24.40 -20.39 4.20
N TYR A 243 23.25 -20.16 4.84
CA TYR A 243 23.14 -19.35 6.07
C TYR A 243 22.92 -20.19 7.34
N LYS A 244 22.70 -21.48 7.18
CA LYS A 244 22.61 -22.46 8.28
C LYS A 244 23.99 -22.90 8.70
#